data_df4df53630a659b5252d1c3a17056764
#
_entry.id   df4df53630a659b5252d1c3a17056764
#
_cell.length_a   1.000
_cell.length_b   1.000
_cell.length_c   1.000
_cell.angle_alpha   90.00
_cell.angle_beta   90.00
_cell.angle_gamma   90.00
#
_symmetry.space_group_name_H-M   'P 1'
#
loop_
_entity.id
_entity.type
_entity.pdbx_description
1 polymer ?
#
loop_
_entity_poly.entity_id
_entity_poly.type
_entity_poly.pdbx_seq_one_letter_code
_entity_poly.pdbx_strand_id
1 'polypeptide(L)'
;VKAKHNLLIGDRTAEQIKREVGAAKIVTDDDRRSIEVRGRDLIDGMPKSVTVTTEDIVTALAPSLKKIADGMVSVLEQAPPELVSDVIERGIVMTGGGALLRNLDAYLGDVTSIPVGVAAEAADCVVLGTAQALDMVHVLKDAYFDEVRH
;
A
#
# COMPACT_ATOMS: atom_id res chain seq x y z
N VAL A 1 -4.57 -15.39 -8.82
CA VAL A 1 -4.05 -16.52 -9.61
C VAL A 1 -4.97 -17.72 -9.45
N LYS A 2 -5.30 -18.14 -8.20
CA LYS A 2 -6.17 -19.28 -7.94
C LYS A 2 -7.53 -19.18 -8.65
N ALA A 3 -8.24 -18.07 -8.48
CA ALA A 3 -9.60 -17.91 -9.05
C ALA A 3 -9.63 -17.81 -10.57
N LYS A 4 -8.62 -17.22 -11.21
CA LYS A 4 -8.60 -17.01 -12.65
C LYS A 4 -7.94 -18.16 -13.42
N HIS A 5 -6.87 -18.73 -12.89
CA HIS A 5 -6.02 -19.68 -13.60
C HIS A 5 -6.07 -21.10 -13.01
N ASN A 6 -6.86 -21.34 -11.96
CA ASN A 6 -6.88 -22.59 -11.18
C ASN A 6 -5.48 -23.05 -10.74
N LEU A 7 -4.56 -22.11 -10.52
CA LEU A 7 -3.18 -22.38 -10.18
C LEU A 7 -2.91 -22.06 -8.71
N LEU A 8 -2.42 -23.06 -7.97
CA LEU A 8 -1.93 -22.90 -6.60
C LEU A 8 -0.46 -22.48 -6.64
N ILE A 9 -0.17 -21.36 -6.02
CA ILE A 9 1.18 -20.80 -5.84
C ILE A 9 1.47 -20.60 -4.35
N GLY A 10 2.75 -20.58 -3.98
CA GLY A 10 3.17 -20.24 -2.62
C GLY A 10 3.22 -18.73 -2.37
N ASP A 11 3.31 -18.34 -1.08
CA ASP A 11 3.33 -16.93 -0.64
C ASP A 11 4.50 -16.14 -1.24
N ARG A 12 5.67 -16.76 -1.37
CA ARG A 12 6.84 -16.15 -2.00
C ARG A 12 6.59 -15.77 -3.45
N THR A 13 5.95 -16.66 -4.21
CA THR A 13 5.58 -16.40 -5.59
C THR A 13 4.51 -15.31 -5.69
N ALA A 14 3.53 -15.32 -4.77
CA ALA A 14 2.51 -14.28 -4.70
C ALA A 14 3.12 -12.90 -4.41
N GLU A 15 4.07 -12.81 -3.48
CA GLU A 15 4.80 -11.58 -3.18
C GLU A 15 5.64 -11.10 -4.38
N GLN A 16 6.31 -12.01 -5.08
CA GLN A 16 7.05 -11.70 -6.29
C GLN A 16 6.13 -11.11 -7.37
N ILE A 17 4.98 -11.73 -7.63
CA ILE A 17 3.97 -11.22 -8.57
C ILE A 17 3.56 -9.80 -8.17
N LYS A 18 3.24 -9.59 -6.90
CA LYS A 18 2.83 -8.26 -6.39
C LYS A 18 3.89 -7.20 -6.65
N ARG A 19 5.17 -7.52 -6.45
CA ARG A 19 6.28 -6.58 -6.65
C ARG A 19 6.56 -6.29 -8.12
N GLU A 20 6.51 -7.29 -8.98
CA GLU A 20 6.92 -7.16 -10.39
C GLU A 20 5.81 -6.60 -11.28
N VAL A 21 4.58 -7.10 -11.10
CA VAL A 21 3.45 -6.73 -11.96
C VAL A 21 2.29 -6.06 -11.22
N GLY A 22 2.36 -5.97 -9.87
CA GLY A 22 1.30 -5.35 -9.07
C GLY A 22 1.20 -3.84 -9.29
N ALA A 23 -0.02 -3.34 -9.34
CA ALA A 23 -0.37 -1.93 -9.32
C ALA A 23 -1.75 -1.75 -8.67
N ALA A 24 -2.00 -0.58 -8.10
CA ALA A 24 -3.32 -0.24 -7.57
C ALA A 24 -4.29 0.14 -8.70
N LYS A 25 -3.78 0.80 -9.72
CA LYS A 25 -4.50 1.13 -10.96
C LYS A 25 -3.52 1.21 -12.13
N ILE A 26 -4.04 1.17 -13.35
CA ILE A 26 -3.29 1.40 -14.58
C ILE A 26 -3.52 2.86 -14.96
N VAL A 27 -2.44 3.63 -15.05
CA VAL A 27 -2.46 5.05 -15.43
C VAL A 27 -2.02 5.22 -16.88
N THR A 28 -0.97 4.48 -17.27
CA THR A 28 -0.39 4.51 -18.62
C THR A 28 -0.20 3.10 -19.16
N ASP A 29 0.06 2.97 -20.44
CA ASP A 29 0.35 1.66 -21.05
C ASP A 29 1.65 1.04 -20.51
N ASP A 30 2.60 1.85 -20.04
CA ASP A 30 3.85 1.39 -19.42
C ASP A 30 3.62 0.67 -18.07
N ASP A 31 2.46 0.87 -17.46
CA ASP A 31 2.07 0.13 -16.26
C ASP A 31 1.72 -1.32 -16.54
N ARG A 32 1.41 -1.66 -17.79
CA ARG A 32 1.02 -3.01 -18.20
C ARG A 32 2.24 -3.89 -18.26
N ARG A 33 2.33 -4.82 -17.33
CA ARG A 33 3.41 -5.79 -17.21
C ARG A 33 2.83 -7.18 -17.13
N SER A 34 3.66 -8.17 -17.40
CA SER A 34 3.30 -9.57 -17.24
C SER A 34 4.48 -10.38 -16.71
N ILE A 35 4.18 -11.46 -16.02
CA ILE A 35 5.17 -12.41 -15.50
C ILE A 35 4.65 -13.83 -15.72
N GLU A 36 5.54 -14.73 -16.13
CA GLU A 36 5.24 -16.16 -16.15
C GLU A 36 5.49 -16.77 -14.78
N VAL A 37 4.51 -17.45 -14.23
CA VAL A 37 4.60 -18.12 -12.94
C VAL A 37 4.26 -19.58 -13.04
N ARG A 38 4.93 -20.38 -12.21
CA ARG A 38 4.72 -21.83 -12.11
C ARG A 38 4.03 -22.18 -10.80
N GLY A 39 3.14 -23.13 -10.87
CA GLY A 39 2.44 -23.65 -9.71
C GLY A 39 1.84 -25.02 -9.99
N ARG A 40 0.98 -25.47 -9.08
CA ARG A 40 0.23 -26.71 -9.25
C ARG A 40 -1.16 -26.40 -9.75
N ASP A 41 -1.55 -27.01 -10.86
CA ASP A 41 -2.93 -26.96 -11.35
C ASP A 41 -3.86 -27.62 -10.32
N LEU A 42 -4.98 -26.97 -10.04
CA LEU A 42 -5.96 -27.46 -9.06
C LEU A 42 -6.93 -28.49 -9.65
N ILE A 43 -6.89 -28.69 -10.97
CA ILE A 43 -7.78 -29.63 -11.68
C ILE A 43 -7.13 -31.02 -11.72
N ASP A 44 -5.90 -31.10 -12.23
CA ASP A 44 -5.18 -32.36 -12.43
C ASP A 44 -3.99 -32.57 -11.46
N GLY A 45 -3.66 -31.56 -10.67
CA GLY A 45 -2.56 -31.62 -9.71
C GLY A 45 -1.16 -31.52 -10.32
N MET A 46 -1.04 -31.35 -11.62
CA MET A 46 0.23 -31.31 -12.33
C MET A 46 0.89 -29.91 -12.29
N PRO A 47 2.23 -29.83 -12.45
CA PRO A 47 2.90 -28.56 -12.63
C PRO A 47 2.40 -27.84 -13.89
N LYS A 48 2.11 -26.54 -13.76
CA LYS A 48 1.62 -25.69 -14.84
C LYS A 48 2.23 -24.30 -14.75
N SER A 49 2.50 -23.70 -15.92
CA SER A 49 2.87 -22.30 -16.06
C SER A 49 1.71 -21.49 -16.59
N VAL A 50 1.56 -20.27 -16.07
CA VAL A 50 0.57 -19.28 -16.56
C VAL A 50 1.19 -17.89 -16.58
N THR A 51 0.70 -17.06 -17.51
CA THR A 51 1.06 -15.64 -17.54
C THR A 51 0.08 -14.86 -16.68
N VAL A 52 0.60 -14.10 -15.73
CA VAL A 52 -0.17 -13.19 -14.86
C VAL A 52 0.14 -11.75 -15.28
N THR A 53 -0.90 -10.95 -15.46
CA THR A 53 -0.78 -9.56 -15.93
C THR A 53 -1.08 -8.55 -14.82
N THR A 54 -0.73 -7.29 -15.05
CA THR A 54 -1.08 -6.19 -14.14
C THR A 54 -2.60 -6.08 -13.95
N GLU A 55 -3.40 -6.28 -15.01
CA GLU A 55 -4.85 -6.24 -14.94
C GLU A 55 -5.42 -7.30 -13.98
N ASP A 56 -4.80 -8.48 -13.96
CA ASP A 56 -5.20 -9.56 -13.05
C ASP A 56 -4.99 -9.13 -11.60
N ILE A 57 -3.88 -8.45 -11.33
CA ILE A 57 -3.53 -8.03 -9.98
C ILE A 57 -4.36 -6.83 -9.54
N VAL A 58 -4.57 -5.84 -10.40
CA VAL A 58 -5.48 -4.71 -10.14
C VAL A 58 -6.87 -5.22 -9.74
N THR A 59 -7.42 -6.16 -10.51
CA THR A 59 -8.72 -6.77 -10.23
C THR A 59 -8.71 -7.53 -8.90
N ALA A 60 -7.65 -8.27 -8.62
CA ALA A 60 -7.54 -9.05 -7.38
C ALA A 60 -7.36 -8.18 -6.13
N LEU A 61 -6.67 -7.04 -6.26
CA LEU A 61 -6.41 -6.10 -5.15
C LEU A 61 -7.59 -5.14 -4.90
N ALA A 62 -8.46 -4.92 -5.87
CA ALA A 62 -9.54 -3.93 -5.79
C ALA A 62 -10.36 -3.99 -4.48
N PRO A 63 -10.79 -5.17 -3.95
CA PRO A 63 -11.53 -5.21 -2.69
C PRO A 63 -10.72 -4.74 -1.48
N SER A 64 -9.41 -5.02 -1.47
CA SER A 64 -8.51 -4.60 -0.38
C SER A 64 -8.20 -3.11 -0.46
N LEU A 65 -7.94 -2.60 -1.66
CA LEU A 65 -7.69 -1.19 -1.91
C LEU A 65 -8.92 -0.34 -1.58
N LYS A 66 -10.12 -0.84 -1.92
CA LYS A 66 -11.37 -0.18 -1.54
C LYS A 66 -11.50 -0.05 -0.02
N LYS A 67 -11.19 -1.09 0.75
CA LYS A 67 -11.24 -1.01 2.22
C LYS A 67 -10.28 0.03 2.79
N ILE A 68 -9.08 0.18 2.21
CA ILE A 68 -8.12 1.20 2.61
C ILE A 68 -8.68 2.59 2.30
N ALA A 69 -9.19 2.80 1.10
CA ALA A 69 -9.78 4.05 0.68
C ALA A 69 -11.00 4.45 1.52
N ASP A 70 -11.92 3.50 1.77
CA ASP A 70 -13.10 3.71 2.63
C ASP A 70 -12.66 4.08 4.06
N GLY A 71 -11.61 3.46 4.59
CA GLY A 71 -11.04 3.80 5.89
C GLY A 71 -10.46 5.21 5.94
N MET A 72 -9.75 5.63 4.91
CA MET A 72 -9.23 7.00 4.80
C MET A 72 -10.36 8.03 4.76
N VAL A 73 -11.38 7.83 3.93
CA VAL A 73 -12.55 8.71 3.84
C VAL A 73 -13.24 8.79 5.20
N SER A 74 -13.46 7.66 5.88
CA SER A 74 -14.09 7.65 7.19
C SER A 74 -13.31 8.45 8.26
N VAL A 75 -11.99 8.42 8.22
CA VAL A 75 -11.16 9.23 9.14
C VAL A 75 -11.30 10.72 8.81
N LEU A 76 -11.27 11.10 7.54
CA LEU A 76 -11.44 12.48 7.12
C LEU A 76 -12.83 13.04 7.49
N GLU A 77 -13.88 12.23 7.33
CA GLU A 77 -15.25 12.62 7.72
C GLU A 77 -15.42 12.84 9.22
N GLN A 78 -14.65 12.14 10.06
CA GLN A 78 -14.70 12.25 11.51
C GLN A 78 -13.73 13.30 12.08
N ALA A 79 -12.79 13.79 11.28
CA ALA A 79 -11.81 14.77 11.72
C ALA A 79 -12.43 16.17 11.83
N PRO A 80 -11.95 17.02 12.78
CA PRO A 80 -12.34 18.41 12.85
C PRO A 80 -12.10 19.17 11.52
N PRO A 81 -12.98 20.09 11.12
CA PRO A 81 -12.89 20.79 9.84
C PRO A 81 -11.55 21.51 9.61
N GLU A 82 -10.95 22.05 10.68
CA GLU A 82 -9.66 22.74 10.62
C GLU A 82 -8.54 21.77 10.22
N LEU A 83 -8.55 20.55 10.77
CA LEU A 83 -7.56 19.53 10.42
C LEU A 83 -7.76 19.00 9.01
N VAL A 84 -9.01 18.86 8.56
CA VAL A 84 -9.30 18.46 7.17
C VAL A 84 -8.77 19.52 6.19
N SER A 85 -8.94 20.81 6.51
CA SER A 85 -8.39 21.91 5.71
C SER A 85 -6.86 21.80 5.57
N ASP A 86 -6.16 21.55 6.68
CA ASP A 86 -4.70 21.36 6.67
C ASP A 86 -4.28 20.15 5.83
N VAL A 87 -5.03 19.05 5.90
CA VAL A 87 -4.75 17.84 5.11
C VAL A 87 -4.98 18.11 3.61
N ILE A 88 -6.00 18.88 3.24
CA ILE A 88 -6.24 19.25 1.84
C ILE A 88 -5.07 20.07 1.28
N GLU A 89 -4.53 21.01 2.06
CA GLU A 89 -3.41 21.84 1.63
C GLU A 89 -2.08 21.09 1.57
N ARG A 90 -1.79 20.28 2.59
CA ARG A 90 -0.48 19.61 2.75
C ARG A 90 -0.41 18.25 2.07
N GLY A 91 -1.57 17.63 1.81
CA GLY A 91 -1.65 16.29 1.28
C GLY A 91 -1.45 15.18 2.33
N ILE A 92 -1.48 13.96 1.86
CA ILE A 92 -1.30 12.74 2.65
C ILE A 92 0.02 12.08 2.24
N VAL A 93 0.84 11.70 3.22
CA VAL A 93 2.11 11.00 2.98
C VAL A 93 1.97 9.55 3.43
N MET A 94 2.20 8.63 2.49
CA MET A 94 2.20 7.19 2.76
C MET A 94 3.59 6.70 3.13
N THR A 95 3.66 5.82 4.12
CA THR A 95 4.89 5.15 4.57
C THR A 95 4.70 3.64 4.64
N GLY A 96 5.81 2.91 4.85
CA GLY A 96 5.79 1.46 4.94
C GLY A 96 5.86 0.77 3.57
N GLY A 97 6.15 -0.54 3.57
CA GLY A 97 6.33 -1.32 2.34
C GLY A 97 5.08 -1.40 1.45
N GLY A 98 3.88 -1.25 2.04
CA GLY A 98 2.62 -1.21 1.29
C GLY A 98 2.49 0.02 0.39
N ALA A 99 3.08 1.15 0.80
CA ALA A 99 3.09 2.39 0.02
C ALA A 99 3.85 2.27 -1.32
N LEU A 100 4.71 1.25 -1.44
CA LEU A 100 5.48 0.98 -2.66
C LEU A 100 4.67 0.26 -3.76
N LEU A 101 3.39 -0.07 -3.52
CA LEU A 101 2.54 -0.58 -4.58
C LEU A 101 2.36 0.50 -5.65
N ARG A 102 2.69 0.17 -6.90
CA ARG A 102 2.63 1.13 -8.01
C ARG A 102 1.26 1.79 -8.13
N ASN A 103 1.24 3.09 -8.33
CA ASN A 103 0.05 3.92 -8.54
C ASN A 103 -0.97 3.87 -7.37
N LEU A 104 -0.52 3.50 -6.16
CA LEU A 104 -1.37 3.53 -4.97
C LEU A 104 -1.69 4.98 -4.57
N ASP A 105 -0.72 5.87 -4.67
CA ASP A 105 -0.86 7.30 -4.49
C ASP A 105 -1.91 7.90 -5.42
N ALA A 106 -1.81 7.59 -6.71
CA ALA A 106 -2.78 8.04 -7.71
C ALA A 106 -4.19 7.45 -7.46
N TYR A 107 -4.29 6.19 -7.05
CA TYR A 107 -5.58 5.57 -6.71
C TYR A 107 -6.24 6.25 -5.50
N LEU A 108 -5.49 6.46 -4.42
CA LEU A 108 -6.00 7.08 -3.20
C LEU A 108 -6.30 8.57 -3.41
N GLY A 109 -5.46 9.27 -4.18
CA GLY A 109 -5.70 10.66 -4.57
C GLY A 109 -7.02 10.84 -5.34
N ASP A 110 -7.32 9.92 -6.28
CA ASP A 110 -8.60 9.95 -7.02
C ASP A 110 -9.81 9.75 -6.09
N VAL A 111 -9.70 8.85 -5.10
CA VAL A 111 -10.81 8.56 -4.18
C VAL A 111 -11.04 9.67 -3.18
N THR A 112 -9.97 10.26 -2.64
CA THR A 112 -10.06 11.27 -1.59
C THR A 112 -10.13 12.70 -2.12
N SER A 113 -9.76 12.91 -3.40
CA SER A 113 -9.54 14.24 -4.00
C SER A 113 -8.48 15.07 -3.24
N ILE A 114 -7.59 14.42 -2.52
CA ILE A 114 -6.48 15.03 -1.77
C ILE A 114 -5.18 14.54 -2.39
N PRO A 115 -4.15 15.41 -2.54
CA PRO A 115 -2.84 14.97 -3.00
C PRO A 115 -2.28 13.89 -2.06
N VAL A 116 -1.87 12.74 -2.63
CA VAL A 116 -1.24 11.64 -1.88
C VAL A 116 0.15 11.41 -2.45
N GLY A 117 1.14 11.32 -1.59
CA GLY A 117 2.51 11.04 -1.98
C GLY A 117 3.12 9.89 -1.18
N VAL A 118 4.23 9.34 -1.67
CA VAL A 118 4.99 8.30 -1.00
C VAL A 118 6.24 8.93 -0.39
N ALA A 119 6.50 8.65 0.89
CA ALA A 119 7.70 9.14 1.56
C ALA A 119 8.98 8.61 0.89
N ALA A 120 10.04 9.41 0.90
CA ALA A 120 11.37 8.92 0.59
C ALA A 120 11.69 7.77 1.55
N GLU A 121 12.27 6.67 1.03
CA GLU A 121 12.57 5.47 1.82
C GLU A 121 11.38 4.94 2.64
N ALA A 122 10.19 4.92 2.02
CA ALA A 122 8.92 4.62 2.69
C ALA A 122 8.94 3.35 3.55
N ALA A 123 9.69 2.32 3.14
CA ALA A 123 9.83 1.08 3.90
C ALA A 123 10.60 1.28 5.22
N ASP A 124 11.50 2.25 5.29
CA ASP A 124 12.45 2.44 6.39
C ASP A 124 12.06 3.61 7.31
N CYS A 125 10.99 4.35 7.00
CA CYS A 125 10.54 5.51 7.78
C CYS A 125 10.45 5.22 9.29
N VAL A 126 9.93 4.05 9.67
CA VAL A 126 9.74 3.70 11.09
C VAL A 126 11.09 3.49 11.78
N VAL A 127 12.02 2.77 11.16
CA VAL A 127 13.34 2.52 11.76
C VAL A 127 14.17 3.80 11.81
N LEU A 128 14.11 4.63 10.78
CA LEU A 128 14.78 5.93 10.75
C LEU A 128 14.22 6.88 11.82
N GLY A 129 12.90 6.96 11.92
CA GLY A 129 12.24 7.77 12.96
C GLY A 129 12.54 7.27 14.37
N THR A 130 12.61 5.94 14.58
CA THR A 130 13.01 5.36 15.87
C THR A 130 14.44 5.69 16.22
N ALA A 131 15.36 5.64 15.26
CA ALA A 131 16.75 6.02 15.47
C ALA A 131 16.87 7.51 15.89
N GLN A 132 16.18 8.40 15.18
CA GLN A 132 16.13 9.83 15.55
C GLN A 132 15.52 10.05 16.94
N ALA A 133 14.46 9.31 17.29
CA ALA A 133 13.85 9.41 18.61
C ALA A 133 14.81 8.97 19.73
N LEU A 134 15.67 7.97 19.49
CA LEU A 134 16.70 7.57 20.45
C LEU A 134 17.73 8.66 20.69
N ASP A 135 18.14 9.39 19.66
CA ASP A 135 19.06 10.53 19.80
C ASP A 135 18.42 11.68 20.57
N MET A 136 17.09 11.79 20.53
CA MET A 136 16.31 12.86 21.18
C MET A 136 15.62 12.38 22.46
N VAL A 137 16.00 11.24 23.03
CA VAL A 137 15.30 10.63 24.17
C VAL A 137 15.16 11.56 25.40
N HIS A 138 16.13 12.46 25.62
CA HIS A 138 16.06 13.41 26.73
C HIS A 138 14.95 14.44 26.53
N VAL A 139 14.79 14.95 25.31
CA VAL A 139 13.74 15.91 24.95
C VAL A 139 12.35 15.26 24.99
N LEU A 140 12.24 14.03 24.46
CA LEU A 140 10.99 13.28 24.41
C LEU A 140 10.51 12.85 25.81
N LYS A 141 11.41 12.54 26.73
CA LYS A 141 11.04 12.25 28.13
C LYS A 141 10.33 13.42 28.78
N ASP A 142 10.85 14.61 28.62
CA ASP A 142 10.26 15.80 29.22
C ASP A 142 8.89 16.13 28.62
N ALA A 143 8.71 15.92 27.31
CA ALA A 143 7.42 16.12 26.62
C ALA A 143 6.34 15.08 27.02
N TYR A 144 6.72 13.81 27.23
CA TYR A 144 5.77 12.74 27.57
C TYR A 144 5.39 12.67 29.04
N PHE A 145 6.27 13.08 29.95
CA PHE A 145 6.00 12.99 31.40
C PHE A 145 5.23 14.19 31.96
N ASP A 146 5.17 15.31 31.26
CA ASP A 146 4.35 16.46 31.66
C ASP A 146 2.85 16.27 31.34
N GLU A 147 2.49 15.51 30.29
CA GLU A 147 1.08 15.22 29.95
C GLU A 147 0.42 14.19 30.87
N VAL A 148 1.17 13.34 31.57
CA VAL A 148 0.63 12.29 32.45
C VAL A 148 0.37 12.77 33.88
N ARG A 149 0.66 14.05 34.19
CA ARG A 149 0.49 14.64 35.53
C ARG A 149 -0.75 15.53 35.72
N HIS A 150 -1.67 15.50 34.73
CA HIS A 150 -2.96 16.23 34.88
C HIS A 150 -4.16 15.32 34.76
#